data_f6a1e0a48e238462133541e8f407daf1
#
_entry.id   f6a1e0a48e238462133541e8f407daf1
#
_cell.length_a   1.000
_cell.length_b   1.000
_cell.length_c   1.000
_cell.angle_alpha   90.00
_cell.angle_beta   90.00
_cell.angle_gamma   90.00
#
_symmetry.space_group_name_H-M   'P 1'
#
loop_
_entity.id
_entity.type
_entity.pdbx_description
1 polymer ?
#
loop_
_entity_poly.entity_id
_entity_poly.type
_entity_poly.pdbx_seq_one_letter_code
_entity_poly.pdbx_strand_id
1 'polypeptide(L)'
;SCLNFNFYNVVISPGSRNVPLAIGFASNNNFKCYSIVDERSAAFFALGLSQRSKEPTILVCTSGSALLNYYPAIAEAYYSEIPLIILSADRPTYKLNIGDGQTINQNNVFEKNILYSKSLKQDCTHSTEEIIKSNKQEIIDGKSTASSILSKQKSIQNDNELIIEEAFNNCINNNKPIHLNIPME
;
A
#
# COMPACT_ATOMS: atom_id res chain seq x y z
N SER A 1 4.50 9.70 -5.62
CA SER A 1 3.62 10.43 -4.67
C SER A 1 4.31 10.74 -3.34
N CYS A 2 4.90 9.75 -2.59
CA CYS A 2 5.48 9.99 -1.24
C CYS A 2 6.49 11.15 -1.20
N LEU A 3 7.40 11.25 -2.17
CA LEU A 3 8.39 12.33 -2.22
C LEU A 3 7.78 13.71 -2.48
N ASN A 4 6.69 13.78 -3.24
CA ASN A 4 5.97 15.04 -3.48
C ASN A 4 5.34 15.60 -2.19
N PHE A 5 5.08 14.71 -1.22
CA PHE A 5 4.55 15.04 0.11
C PHE A 5 5.63 15.15 1.20
N ASN A 6 6.91 15.02 0.82
CA ASN A 6 8.06 15.03 1.74
C ASN A 6 8.04 13.91 2.79
N PHE A 7 7.52 12.73 2.46
CA PHE A 7 7.55 11.56 3.35
C PHE A 7 8.81 10.75 3.10
N TYR A 8 9.71 10.70 4.05
CA TYR A 8 11.03 10.10 3.90
C TYR A 8 11.27 8.87 4.77
N ASN A 9 10.59 8.75 5.90
CA ASN A 9 10.78 7.64 6.83
C ASN A 9 9.88 6.44 6.45
N VAL A 10 10.49 5.28 6.23
CA VAL A 10 9.80 4.04 5.84
C VAL A 10 10.22 2.90 6.73
N VAL A 11 9.27 2.30 7.43
CA VAL A 11 9.48 1.09 8.24
C VAL A 11 8.90 -0.10 7.50
N ILE A 12 9.71 -1.12 7.25
CA ILE A 12 9.35 -2.26 6.41
C ILE A 12 9.44 -3.54 7.23
N SER A 13 8.31 -4.25 7.37
CA SER A 13 8.30 -5.64 7.80
C SER A 13 8.38 -6.52 6.55
N PRO A 14 9.52 -7.22 6.31
CA PRO A 14 9.75 -7.92 5.06
C PRO A 14 8.87 -9.15 4.92
N GLY A 15 8.38 -9.40 3.72
CA GLY A 15 7.60 -10.57 3.34
C GLY A 15 7.55 -10.72 1.83
N SER A 16 7.13 -11.88 1.33
CA SER A 16 7.20 -12.17 -0.10
C SER A 16 6.32 -11.27 -0.96
N ARG A 17 5.11 -10.94 -0.48
CA ARG A 17 4.17 -10.17 -1.30
C ARG A 17 4.47 -8.65 -1.31
N ASN A 18 5.11 -8.12 -0.29
CA ASN A 18 5.50 -6.71 -0.30
C ASN A 18 6.89 -6.44 -0.90
N VAL A 19 7.52 -7.43 -1.54
CA VAL A 19 8.82 -7.27 -2.22
C VAL A 19 8.84 -6.08 -3.18
N PRO A 20 7.84 -5.86 -4.06
CA PRO A 20 7.86 -4.72 -4.95
C PRO A 20 7.90 -3.36 -4.20
N LEU A 21 7.14 -3.23 -3.11
CA LEU A 21 7.16 -2.02 -2.27
C LEU A 21 8.51 -1.88 -1.57
N ALA A 22 9.02 -2.97 -0.97
CA ALA A 22 10.30 -2.96 -0.27
C ALA A 22 11.46 -2.56 -1.19
N ILE A 23 11.53 -3.12 -2.40
CA ILE A 23 12.54 -2.75 -3.39
C ILE A 23 12.34 -1.30 -3.84
N GLY A 24 11.12 -0.88 -4.14
CA GLY A 24 10.83 0.47 -4.60
C GLY A 24 11.26 1.55 -3.59
N PHE A 25 11.08 1.31 -2.30
CA PHE A 25 11.56 2.22 -1.26
C PHE A 25 13.07 2.10 -1.03
N ALA A 26 13.59 0.87 -0.88
CA ALA A 26 14.99 0.65 -0.51
C ALA A 26 15.99 1.02 -1.62
N SER A 27 15.59 0.96 -2.89
CA SER A 27 16.44 1.36 -4.02
C SER A 27 16.52 2.88 -4.25
N ASN A 28 15.70 3.67 -3.55
CA ASN A 28 15.68 5.12 -3.69
C ASN A 28 16.31 5.81 -2.47
N ASN A 29 17.48 6.41 -2.66
CA ASN A 29 18.29 7.04 -1.61
C ASN A 29 17.60 8.23 -0.90
N ASN A 30 16.47 8.72 -1.39
CA ASN A 30 15.71 9.75 -0.71
C ASN A 30 14.91 9.20 0.48
N PHE A 31 14.70 7.89 0.59
CA PHE A 31 14.01 7.28 1.71
C PHE A 31 14.98 6.76 2.78
N LYS A 32 14.61 6.98 4.02
CA LYS A 32 15.22 6.34 5.19
C LYS A 32 14.44 5.07 5.52
N CYS A 33 14.95 3.92 5.09
CA CYS A 33 14.31 2.63 5.30
C CYS A 33 14.84 1.93 6.55
N TYR A 34 13.91 1.45 7.38
CA TYR A 34 14.18 0.66 8.58
C TYR A 34 13.54 -0.72 8.41
N SER A 35 14.33 -1.78 8.41
CA SER A 35 13.81 -3.15 8.32
C SER A 35 13.60 -3.72 9.72
N ILE A 36 12.36 -4.06 10.06
CA ILE A 36 11.97 -4.64 11.36
C ILE A 36 11.06 -5.82 11.09
N VAL A 37 11.50 -7.02 11.44
CA VAL A 37 10.85 -8.29 11.07
C VAL A 37 9.50 -8.47 11.77
N ASP A 38 9.43 -8.17 13.08
CA ASP A 38 8.18 -8.27 13.84
C ASP A 38 7.28 -7.05 13.57
N GLU A 39 6.11 -7.30 13.01
CA GLU A 39 5.18 -6.23 12.58
C GLU A 39 4.72 -5.35 13.74
N ARG A 40 4.43 -5.93 14.90
CA ARG A 40 4.01 -5.15 16.07
C ARG A 40 5.10 -4.19 16.52
N SER A 41 6.33 -4.68 16.61
CA SER A 41 7.50 -3.86 16.92
C SER A 41 7.75 -2.77 15.88
N ALA A 42 7.60 -3.12 14.60
CA ALA A 42 7.71 -2.18 13.48
C ALA A 42 6.70 -1.04 13.58
N ALA A 43 5.45 -1.36 13.92
CA ALA A 43 4.38 -0.39 14.02
C ALA A 43 4.60 0.59 15.19
N PHE A 44 5.01 0.12 16.37
CA PHE A 44 5.35 1.00 17.49
C PHE A 44 6.63 1.81 17.24
N PHE A 45 7.61 1.24 16.53
CA PHE A 45 8.78 1.99 16.10
C PHE A 45 8.40 3.15 15.16
N ALA A 46 7.54 2.87 14.16
CA ALA A 46 7.03 3.89 13.24
C ALA A 46 6.23 4.97 13.96
N LEU A 47 5.40 4.58 14.93
CA LEU A 47 4.66 5.51 15.79
C LEU A 47 5.61 6.44 16.55
N GLY A 48 6.66 5.91 17.15
CA GLY A 48 7.68 6.70 17.87
C GLY A 48 8.44 7.65 16.94
N LEU A 49 8.78 7.20 15.71
CA LEU A 49 9.39 8.07 14.69
C LEU A 49 8.48 9.25 14.33
N SER A 50 7.22 8.95 14.00
CA SER A 50 6.24 9.98 13.63
C SER A 50 5.96 10.95 14.78
N GLN A 51 5.81 10.43 16.00
CA GLN A 51 5.62 11.26 17.20
C GLN A 51 6.80 12.22 17.43
N ARG A 52 8.02 11.76 17.19
CA ARG A 52 9.24 12.55 17.40
C ARG A 52 9.48 13.56 16.28
N SER A 53 9.30 13.18 15.02
CA SER A 53 9.53 14.04 13.86
C SER A 53 8.39 15.01 13.60
N LYS A 54 7.18 14.69 14.04
CA LYS A 54 5.92 15.37 13.68
C LYS A 54 5.57 15.24 12.20
N GLU A 55 6.16 14.27 11.54
CA GLU A 55 5.96 13.95 10.11
C GLU A 55 5.38 12.55 9.96
N PRO A 56 4.57 12.30 8.93
CA PRO A 56 4.08 10.96 8.65
C PRO A 56 5.21 9.95 8.44
N THR A 57 5.10 8.78 9.07
CA THR A 57 5.98 7.64 8.81
C THR A 57 5.22 6.58 8.04
N ILE A 58 5.84 6.08 6.95
CA ILE A 58 5.30 5.01 6.12
C ILE A 58 5.61 3.67 6.79
N LEU A 59 4.61 2.81 6.88
CA LEU A 59 4.69 1.47 7.47
C LEU A 59 4.24 0.45 6.43
N VAL A 60 5.13 -0.48 6.08
CA VAL A 60 4.93 -1.44 4.98
C VAL A 60 4.93 -2.87 5.49
N CYS A 61 3.89 -3.64 5.21
CA CYS A 61 3.85 -5.08 5.51
C CYS A 61 3.38 -5.93 4.32
N THR A 62 3.59 -7.23 4.46
CA THR A 62 3.06 -8.24 3.55
C THR A 62 1.55 -8.43 3.75
N SER A 63 0.94 -9.30 2.94
CA SER A 63 -0.50 -9.57 2.98
C SER A 63 -0.90 -10.46 4.16
N GLY A 64 -2.18 -10.37 4.52
CA GLY A 64 -2.82 -11.28 5.45
C GLY A 64 -2.68 -10.87 6.91
N SER A 65 -2.57 -11.87 7.80
CA SER A 65 -2.53 -11.67 9.26
C SER A 65 -1.37 -10.80 9.75
N ALA A 66 -0.31 -10.59 8.97
CA ALA A 66 0.76 -9.63 9.23
C ALA A 66 0.19 -8.24 9.57
N LEU A 67 -0.76 -7.76 8.78
CA LEU A 67 -1.41 -6.46 8.95
C LEU A 67 -2.11 -6.32 10.31
N LEU A 68 -2.66 -7.40 10.87
CA LEU A 68 -3.35 -7.37 12.17
C LEU A 68 -2.39 -7.03 13.33
N ASN A 69 -1.11 -7.36 13.20
CA ASN A 69 -0.12 -7.04 14.23
C ASN A 69 0.14 -5.53 14.36
N TYR A 70 -0.20 -4.74 13.34
CA TYR A 70 -0.12 -3.28 13.40
C TYR A 70 -1.24 -2.64 14.24
N TYR A 71 -2.34 -3.35 14.45
CA TYR A 71 -3.57 -2.81 15.01
C TYR A 71 -3.38 -2.04 16.33
N PRO A 72 -2.64 -2.55 17.33
CA PRO A 72 -2.45 -1.82 18.60
C PRO A 72 -1.79 -0.45 18.42
N ALA A 73 -0.76 -0.36 17.58
CA ALA A 73 -0.07 0.89 17.32
C ALA A 73 -0.91 1.86 16.48
N ILE A 74 -1.72 1.32 15.55
CA ILE A 74 -2.64 2.14 14.74
C ILE A 74 -3.75 2.73 15.60
N ALA A 75 -4.33 1.94 16.50
CA ALA A 75 -5.33 2.45 17.44
C ALA A 75 -4.73 3.57 18.32
N GLU A 76 -3.53 3.38 18.86
CA GLU A 76 -2.81 4.42 19.60
C GLU A 76 -2.58 5.67 18.75
N ALA A 77 -2.09 5.50 17.50
CA ALA A 77 -1.88 6.61 16.59
C ALA A 77 -3.15 7.40 16.29
N TYR A 78 -4.30 6.71 16.19
CA TYR A 78 -5.59 7.35 15.91
C TYR A 78 -6.06 8.25 17.05
N TYR A 79 -5.98 7.78 18.31
CA TYR A 79 -6.42 8.53 19.48
C TYR A 79 -5.40 9.57 19.95
N SER A 80 -4.12 9.34 19.68
CA SER A 80 -3.03 10.27 20.02
C SER A 80 -2.71 11.27 18.91
N GLU A 81 -3.47 11.26 17.80
CA GLU A 81 -3.30 12.13 16.64
C GLU A 81 -1.86 12.13 16.09
N ILE A 82 -1.36 10.92 15.85
CA ILE A 82 -0.03 10.67 15.27
C ILE A 82 -0.19 10.18 13.82
N PRO A 83 0.35 10.89 12.82
CA PRO A 83 0.18 10.52 11.42
C PRO A 83 1.01 9.28 11.06
N LEU A 84 0.35 8.22 10.61
CA LEU A 84 0.96 7.02 10.05
C LEU A 84 0.35 6.69 8.69
N ILE A 85 1.17 6.24 7.75
CA ILE A 85 0.73 5.80 6.43
C ILE A 85 0.98 4.30 6.31
N ILE A 86 -0.08 3.52 6.43
CA ILE A 86 -0.01 2.06 6.35
C ILE A 86 -0.19 1.62 4.91
N LEU A 87 0.81 0.94 4.35
CA LEU A 87 0.79 0.32 3.03
C LEU A 87 0.86 -1.20 3.21
N SER A 88 -0.26 -1.89 3.06
CA SER A 88 -0.30 -3.34 3.09
C SER A 88 -0.34 -3.92 1.68
N ALA A 89 0.56 -4.83 1.36
CA ALA A 89 0.39 -5.65 0.18
C ALA A 89 -0.83 -6.56 0.34
N ASP A 90 -1.54 -6.86 -0.74
CA ASP A 90 -2.65 -7.80 -0.73
C ASP A 90 -2.57 -8.74 -1.94
N ARG A 91 -3.35 -9.80 -1.88
CA ARG A 91 -3.54 -10.70 -3.01
C ARG A 91 -4.38 -10.04 -4.09
N PRO A 92 -4.16 -10.42 -5.36
CA PRO A 92 -5.11 -10.09 -6.42
C PRO A 92 -6.51 -10.60 -6.08
N THR A 93 -7.54 -9.92 -6.56
CA THR A 93 -8.94 -10.25 -6.23
C THR A 93 -9.32 -11.70 -6.53
N TYR A 94 -8.75 -12.28 -7.59
CA TYR A 94 -9.02 -13.67 -7.97
C TYR A 94 -8.35 -14.72 -7.05
N LYS A 95 -7.43 -14.30 -6.17
CA LYS A 95 -6.80 -15.14 -5.14
C LYS A 95 -7.38 -14.93 -3.74
N LEU A 96 -8.40 -14.10 -3.62
CA LEU A 96 -9.12 -13.95 -2.36
C LEU A 96 -10.11 -15.12 -2.19
N ASN A 97 -10.27 -15.59 -0.96
CA ASN A 97 -11.24 -16.63 -0.59
C ASN A 97 -11.01 -18.03 -1.22
N ILE A 98 -9.79 -18.34 -1.64
CA ILE A 98 -9.43 -19.67 -2.18
C ILE A 98 -8.71 -20.57 -1.15
N GLY A 99 -8.58 -20.13 0.09
CA GLY A 99 -7.97 -20.91 1.16
C GLY A 99 -6.46 -20.78 1.27
N ASP A 100 -5.83 -19.77 0.66
CA ASP A 100 -4.40 -19.48 0.84
C ASP A 100 -4.07 -19.20 2.31
N GLY A 101 -2.88 -19.64 2.74
CA GLY A 101 -2.38 -19.42 4.10
C GLY A 101 -2.38 -17.94 4.49
N GLN A 102 -2.63 -17.67 5.77
CA GLN A 102 -2.70 -16.35 6.42
C GLN A 102 -3.65 -15.32 5.79
N THR A 103 -4.50 -15.71 4.84
CA THR A 103 -5.44 -14.80 4.15
C THR A 103 -6.48 -14.25 5.12
N ILE A 104 -6.71 -12.95 5.06
CA ILE A 104 -7.79 -12.24 5.77
C ILE A 104 -8.47 -11.26 4.82
N ASN A 105 -9.64 -10.77 5.19
CA ASN A 105 -10.21 -9.60 4.53
C ASN A 105 -9.48 -8.34 5.02
N GLN A 106 -8.68 -7.72 4.16
CA GLN A 106 -7.90 -6.52 4.49
C GLN A 106 -8.68 -5.21 4.30
N ASN A 107 -9.82 -5.26 3.60
CA ASN A 107 -10.66 -4.09 3.39
C ASN A 107 -11.21 -3.57 4.72
N ASN A 108 -10.89 -2.31 5.03
CA ASN A 108 -11.37 -1.64 6.25
C ASN A 108 -11.10 -2.43 7.55
N VAL A 109 -10.00 -3.17 7.59
CA VAL A 109 -9.65 -4.08 8.70
C VAL A 109 -9.49 -3.35 10.05
N PHE A 110 -9.18 -2.07 10.05
CA PHE A 110 -9.03 -1.25 11.27
C PHE A 110 -10.32 -0.54 11.69
N GLU A 111 -11.39 -0.68 10.92
CA GLU A 111 -12.73 -0.16 11.19
C GLU A 111 -12.76 1.31 11.66
N LYS A 112 -13.07 1.53 12.96
CA LYS A 112 -13.20 2.87 13.54
C LYS A 112 -11.89 3.46 14.06
N ASN A 113 -10.80 2.68 14.03
CA ASN A 113 -9.50 3.10 14.57
C ASN A 113 -8.53 3.57 13.48
N ILE A 114 -9.07 3.96 12.33
CA ILE A 114 -8.34 4.52 11.19
C ILE A 114 -9.13 5.69 10.60
N LEU A 115 -8.45 6.73 10.15
CA LEU A 115 -9.13 7.89 9.57
C LEU A 115 -9.63 7.62 8.15
N TYR A 116 -8.82 6.95 7.36
CA TYR A 116 -9.10 6.66 5.95
C TYR A 116 -8.56 5.29 5.60
N SER A 117 -9.34 4.49 4.90
CA SER A 117 -8.91 3.17 4.40
C SER A 117 -9.49 2.92 3.02
N LYS A 118 -8.63 2.59 2.05
CA LYS A 118 -9.02 2.24 0.68
C LYS A 118 -8.13 1.14 0.13
N SER A 119 -8.72 0.30 -0.73
CA SER A 119 -7.98 -0.60 -1.60
C SER A 119 -7.73 0.07 -2.94
N LEU A 120 -6.47 0.05 -3.39
CA LEU A 120 -6.11 0.44 -4.74
C LEU A 120 -6.60 -0.62 -5.73
N LYS A 121 -6.79 -0.20 -6.96
CA LYS A 121 -7.02 -1.13 -8.07
C LYS A 121 -5.69 -1.76 -8.44
N GLN A 122 -5.72 -3.06 -8.76
CA GLN A 122 -4.53 -3.75 -9.23
C GLN A 122 -4.03 -3.09 -10.51
N ASP A 123 -2.78 -2.71 -10.51
CA ASP A 123 -2.09 -2.02 -11.58
C ASP A 123 -0.87 -2.82 -12.02
N CYS A 124 -0.49 -2.70 -13.28
CA CYS A 124 0.72 -3.27 -13.84
C CYS A 124 1.61 -2.13 -14.37
N THR A 125 2.69 -1.84 -13.67
CA THR A 125 3.71 -0.86 -14.10
C THR A 125 4.67 -1.46 -15.14
N HIS A 126 4.15 -2.20 -16.12
CA HIS A 126 4.93 -2.77 -17.21
C HIS A 126 5.07 -1.78 -18.38
N SER A 127 6.08 -2.00 -19.20
CA SER A 127 6.18 -1.28 -20.47
C SER A 127 4.94 -1.55 -21.34
N THR A 128 4.62 -0.65 -22.25
CA THR A 128 3.53 -0.81 -23.20
C THR A 128 3.61 -2.17 -23.94
N GLU A 129 4.83 -2.60 -24.30
CA GLU A 129 5.05 -3.88 -24.98
C GLU A 129 4.72 -5.08 -24.11
N GLU A 130 5.07 -5.05 -22.82
CA GLU A 130 4.77 -6.13 -21.87
C GLU A 130 3.27 -6.22 -21.56
N ILE A 131 2.60 -5.08 -21.42
CA ILE A 131 1.13 -5.02 -21.23
C ILE A 131 0.42 -5.65 -22.44
N ILE A 132 0.81 -5.29 -23.65
CA ILE A 132 0.25 -5.87 -24.88
C ILE A 132 0.55 -7.36 -24.97
N LYS A 133 1.76 -7.78 -24.63
CA LYS A 133 2.18 -9.20 -24.66
C LYS A 133 1.39 -10.04 -23.65
N SER A 134 1.17 -9.55 -22.44
CA SER A 134 0.40 -10.27 -21.41
C SER A 134 -1.09 -10.42 -21.78
N ASN A 135 -1.63 -9.50 -22.57
CA ASN A 135 -3.03 -9.51 -23.02
C ASN A 135 -3.17 -10.04 -24.48
N LYS A 136 -2.13 -10.68 -25.03
CA LYS A 136 -2.09 -11.12 -26.42
C LYS A 136 -3.28 -12.00 -26.81
N GLN A 137 -3.71 -12.91 -25.93
CA GLN A 137 -4.82 -13.81 -26.20
C GLN A 137 -6.15 -13.06 -26.35
N GLU A 138 -6.44 -12.08 -25.50
CA GLU A 138 -7.63 -11.24 -25.62
C GLU A 138 -7.66 -10.42 -26.91
N ILE A 139 -6.49 -10.00 -27.38
CA ILE A 139 -6.35 -9.27 -28.65
C ILE A 139 -6.60 -10.20 -29.83
N ILE A 140 -6.04 -11.42 -29.79
CA ILE A 140 -6.23 -12.44 -30.84
C ILE A 140 -7.70 -12.87 -30.93
N ASP A 141 -8.35 -13.06 -29.79
CA ASP A 141 -9.77 -13.45 -29.70
C ASP A 141 -10.73 -12.29 -30.07
N GLY A 142 -10.22 -11.11 -30.40
CA GLY A 142 -11.02 -9.96 -30.74
C GLY A 142 -11.82 -9.35 -29.59
N LYS A 143 -11.53 -9.76 -28.34
CA LYS A 143 -12.21 -9.29 -27.12
C LYS A 143 -11.74 -7.90 -26.69
N SER A 144 -10.49 -7.57 -27.02
CA SER A 144 -9.85 -6.30 -26.66
C SER A 144 -8.92 -5.83 -27.77
N THR A 145 -8.70 -4.51 -27.84
CA THR A 145 -7.66 -3.91 -28.68
C THR A 145 -6.51 -3.43 -27.81
N ALA A 146 -5.30 -3.35 -28.36
CA ALA A 146 -4.14 -2.83 -27.64
C ALA A 146 -4.41 -1.43 -27.06
N SER A 147 -5.07 -0.56 -27.82
CA SER A 147 -5.44 0.79 -27.38
C SER A 147 -6.45 0.80 -26.22
N SER A 148 -7.43 -0.12 -26.23
CA SER A 148 -8.41 -0.21 -25.13
C SER A 148 -7.77 -0.73 -23.83
N ILE A 149 -6.84 -1.68 -23.92
CA ILE A 149 -6.10 -2.21 -22.78
C ILE A 149 -5.23 -1.12 -22.15
N LEU A 150 -4.48 -0.36 -22.96
CA LEU A 150 -3.65 0.74 -22.49
C LEU A 150 -4.47 1.88 -21.89
N SER A 151 -5.62 2.21 -22.49
CA SER A 151 -6.54 3.23 -21.94
C SER A 151 -7.07 2.83 -20.57
N LYS A 152 -7.47 1.56 -20.42
CA LYS A 152 -7.94 1.00 -19.15
C LYS A 152 -6.85 1.07 -18.08
N GLN A 153 -5.62 0.67 -18.43
CA GLN A 153 -4.48 0.71 -17.53
C GLN A 153 -4.17 2.13 -17.06
N LYS A 154 -4.17 3.09 -17.97
CA LYS A 154 -3.97 4.50 -17.65
C LYS A 154 -5.07 5.06 -16.75
N SER A 155 -6.32 4.65 -16.97
CA SER A 155 -7.43 5.02 -16.07
C SER A 155 -7.23 4.47 -14.66
N ILE A 156 -6.79 3.23 -14.52
CA ILE A 156 -6.49 2.62 -13.22
C ILE A 156 -5.38 3.41 -12.50
N GLN A 157 -4.30 3.75 -13.19
CA GLN A 157 -3.20 4.54 -12.63
C GLN A 157 -3.69 5.90 -12.13
N ASN A 158 -4.46 6.61 -12.95
CA ASN A 158 -5.01 7.92 -12.56
C ASN A 158 -5.94 7.80 -11.33
N ASP A 159 -6.80 6.79 -11.29
CA ASP A 159 -7.70 6.56 -10.16
C ASP A 159 -6.91 6.26 -8.88
N ASN A 160 -5.85 5.43 -8.98
CA ASN A 160 -4.99 5.12 -7.85
C ASN A 160 -4.21 6.35 -7.37
N GLU A 161 -3.73 7.21 -8.27
CA GLU A 161 -3.06 8.46 -7.91
C GLU A 161 -3.99 9.39 -7.13
N LEU A 162 -5.25 9.54 -7.55
CA LEU A 162 -6.24 10.34 -6.83
C LEU A 162 -6.53 9.79 -5.44
N ILE A 163 -6.68 8.47 -5.30
CA ILE A 163 -6.88 7.82 -3.99
C ILE A 163 -5.69 8.05 -3.07
N ILE A 164 -4.46 7.94 -3.60
CA ILE A 164 -3.23 8.16 -2.82
C ILE A 164 -3.13 9.62 -2.36
N GLU A 165 -3.40 10.58 -3.25
CA GLU A 165 -3.39 12.00 -2.91
C GLU A 165 -4.44 12.34 -1.84
N GLU A 166 -5.67 11.84 -1.98
CA GLU A 166 -6.72 11.99 -0.98
C GLU A 166 -6.31 11.41 0.37
N ALA A 167 -5.74 10.20 0.39
CA ALA A 167 -5.27 9.53 1.59
C ALA A 167 -4.18 10.34 2.31
N PHE A 168 -3.18 10.81 1.57
CA PHE A 168 -2.08 11.58 2.14
C PHE A 168 -2.52 12.93 2.68
N ASN A 169 -3.41 13.63 1.98
CA ASN A 169 -4.02 14.87 2.46
C ASN A 169 -4.84 14.65 3.74
N ASN A 170 -5.60 13.55 3.81
CA ASN A 170 -6.32 13.19 5.04
C ASN A 170 -5.36 12.95 6.21
N CYS A 171 -4.26 12.23 5.99
CA CYS A 171 -3.25 11.96 7.02
C CYS A 171 -2.64 13.24 7.58
N ILE A 172 -2.21 14.15 6.70
CA ILE A 172 -1.55 15.40 7.09
C ILE A 172 -2.53 16.36 7.79
N ASN A 173 -3.68 16.58 7.19
CA ASN A 173 -4.64 17.60 7.67
C ASN A 173 -5.24 17.25 9.03
N ASN A 174 -5.30 15.96 9.37
CA ASN A 174 -5.91 15.51 10.61
C ASN A 174 -4.90 14.92 11.62
N ASN A 175 -3.63 14.79 11.24
CA ASN A 175 -2.60 14.09 12.02
C ASN A 175 -3.04 12.69 12.48
N LYS A 176 -3.67 11.91 11.62
CA LYS A 176 -4.21 10.58 11.94
C LYS A 176 -3.73 9.52 10.96
N PRO A 177 -3.73 8.24 11.40
CA PRO A 177 -3.30 7.15 10.52
C PRO A 177 -4.28 6.90 9.38
N ILE A 178 -3.72 6.51 8.23
CA ILE A 178 -4.45 6.07 7.04
C ILE A 178 -3.93 4.71 6.56
N HIS A 179 -4.76 3.98 5.84
CA HIS A 179 -4.43 2.68 5.29
C HIS A 179 -4.74 2.60 3.79
N LEU A 180 -3.75 2.19 3.02
CA LEU A 180 -3.88 1.83 1.61
C LEU A 180 -3.57 0.35 1.43
N ASN A 181 -4.56 -0.41 1.00
CA ASN A 181 -4.43 -1.81 0.65
C ASN A 181 -4.05 -1.95 -0.82
N ILE A 182 -2.96 -2.66 -1.12
CA ILE A 182 -2.33 -2.66 -2.45
C ILE A 182 -2.29 -4.07 -3.00
N PRO A 183 -3.25 -4.44 -3.89
CA PRO A 183 -3.24 -5.74 -4.55
C PRO A 183 -2.00 -5.91 -5.45
N MET A 184 -1.27 -7.02 -5.28
CA MET A 184 -0.05 -7.34 -6.01
C MET A 184 -0.04 -8.81 -6.44
N GLU A 185 0.58 -9.09 -7.60
CA GLU A 185 0.84 -10.46 -8.07
C GLU A 185 1.88 -11.19 -7.21
#